data_650eebed539a1deda7b4e938394e8ff7
#
_entry.id   650eebed539a1deda7b4e938394e8ff7
#
_cell.length_a   1.000
_cell.length_b   1.000
_cell.length_c   1.000
_cell.angle_alpha   90.00
_cell.angle_beta   90.00
_cell.angle_gamma   90.00
#
_symmetry.space_group_name_H-M   'P 1'
#
loop_
_entity.id
_entity.type
_entity.pdbx_description
1 polymer ?
#
loop_
_entity_poly.entity_id
_entity_poly.type
_entity_poly.pdbx_seq_one_letter_code
_entity_poly.pdbx_strand_id
1 'polypeptide(L)'
;MSSNFKTPLSVYVLYDKDNTKGSETYEKIYHLLCRNSSRPFEDGLDIPVFFRTDMANQITPIDINFSNKTIAILLVDDNMYCNTIWDEYIKELLVKQDNGALKIFAVKLSKYAFDINP
;
A
#
# COMPACT_ATOMS: atom_id res chain seq x y z
N MET A 1 19.08 -18.30 -13.77
CA MET A 1 18.98 -17.73 -14.00
C MET A 1 18.53 -16.96 -13.75
N SER A 2 18.55 -16.60 -13.45
CA SER A 2 18.26 -15.81 -13.21
C SER A 2 17.58 -15.14 -13.52
N SER A 3 17.28 -14.85 -13.27
CA SER A 3 16.57 -14.21 -13.74
C SER A 3 16.47 -13.09 -13.19
N ASN A 4 16.69 -12.25 -13.64
CA ASN A 4 16.64 -11.10 -13.13
C ASN A 4 15.39 -10.47 -13.41
N PHE A 5 14.35 -11.10 -13.57
CA PHE A 5 13.23 -10.49 -13.83
C PHE A 5 12.64 -10.03 -12.64
N LYS A 6 12.31 -8.82 -12.43
CA LYS A 6 11.53 -8.30 -11.36
C LYS A 6 10.23 -7.89 -11.93
N THR A 7 9.20 -7.94 -11.14
CA THR A 7 7.90 -7.42 -11.49
C THR A 7 8.08 -5.93 -11.74
N PRO A 8 7.46 -5.35 -12.72
CA PRO A 8 7.64 -3.93 -12.96
C PRO A 8 7.17 -3.04 -11.84
N LEU A 9 6.09 -3.41 -11.18
CA LEU A 9 5.48 -2.55 -10.19
C LEU A 9 4.83 -3.38 -9.10
N SER A 10 4.93 -2.94 -7.88
CA SER A 10 4.15 -3.54 -6.80
C SER A 10 3.53 -2.42 -5.99
N VAL A 11 2.40 -2.71 -5.37
CA VAL A 11 1.65 -1.72 -4.62
C VAL A 11 1.42 -2.26 -3.23
N TYR A 12 1.67 -1.43 -2.23
CA TYR A 12 1.41 -1.80 -0.85
C TYR A 12 0.36 -0.86 -0.30
N VAL A 13 -0.67 -1.40 0.29
CA VAL A 13 -1.73 -0.60 0.89
C VAL A 13 -1.54 -0.68 2.39
N LEU A 14 -1.38 0.45 3.05
CA LEU A 14 -1.10 0.46 4.46
C LEU A 14 -2.24 1.08 5.24
N TYR A 15 -2.68 0.43 6.26
CA TYR A 15 -3.78 0.97 7.07
C TYR A 15 -3.68 0.44 8.49
N ASP A 16 -4.20 1.21 9.43
CA ASP A 16 -4.17 0.83 10.84
C ASP A 16 -5.14 -0.32 11.05
N LYS A 17 -4.81 -1.22 11.97
CA LYS A 17 -5.63 -2.39 12.19
C LYS A 17 -7.05 -2.05 12.62
N ASP A 18 -7.23 -0.87 13.19
CA ASP A 18 -8.56 -0.47 13.62
C ASP A 18 -9.31 0.34 12.56
N ASN A 19 -8.75 0.47 11.38
CA ASN A 19 -9.41 1.20 10.32
C ASN A 19 -10.37 0.25 9.63
N THR A 20 -11.64 0.37 9.91
CA THR A 20 -12.60 -0.60 9.40
C THR A 20 -12.79 -0.51 7.91
N LYS A 21 -12.39 0.59 7.29
CA LYS A 21 -12.50 0.67 5.86
C LYS A 21 -11.23 0.28 5.16
N GLY A 22 -10.19 0.03 5.92
CA GLY A 22 -8.90 -0.27 5.33
C GLY A 22 -8.89 -1.56 4.53
N SER A 23 -9.38 -2.65 5.09
CA SER A 23 -9.35 -3.90 4.40
C SER A 23 -10.31 -3.89 3.21
N GLU A 24 -11.42 -3.19 3.34
CA GLU A 24 -12.34 -3.08 2.25
C GLU A 24 -11.70 -2.35 1.09
N THR A 25 -11.01 -1.25 1.36
CA THR A 25 -10.35 -0.47 0.35
C THR A 25 -9.22 -1.28 -0.28
N TYR A 26 -8.47 -2.01 0.55
CA TYR A 26 -7.42 -2.86 0.05
C TYR A 26 -7.98 -3.87 -0.94
N GLU A 27 -9.11 -4.48 -0.61
CA GLU A 27 -9.67 -5.48 -1.49
C GLU A 27 -10.10 -4.88 -2.82
N LYS A 28 -10.62 -3.68 -2.81
CA LYS A 28 -11.00 -3.05 -4.05
C LYS A 28 -9.79 -2.77 -4.92
N ILE A 29 -8.71 -2.32 -4.32
CA ILE A 29 -7.50 -2.05 -5.06
C ILE A 29 -6.92 -3.36 -5.59
N TYR A 30 -6.97 -4.40 -4.77
CA TYR A 30 -6.46 -5.69 -5.17
C TYR A 30 -7.21 -6.20 -6.40
N HIS A 31 -8.53 -6.10 -6.37
CA HIS A 31 -9.31 -6.59 -7.48
C HIS A 31 -9.12 -5.75 -8.75
N LEU A 32 -8.78 -4.51 -8.58
CA LEU A 32 -8.55 -3.69 -9.73
C LEU A 32 -7.21 -3.96 -10.37
N LEU A 33 -6.19 -4.19 -9.59
CA LEU A 33 -4.86 -4.29 -10.12
C LEU A 33 -4.33 -5.68 -10.24
N CYS A 34 -4.74 -6.55 -9.32
CA CYS A 34 -4.18 -7.83 -9.32
C CYS A 34 -5.23 -8.78 -9.79
N ARG A 35 -5.58 -8.92 -11.07
CA ARG A 35 -6.54 -9.76 -11.40
C ARG A 35 -6.48 -10.36 -12.47
N ASN A 36 -6.64 -11.12 -12.81
CA ASN A 36 -7.55 -11.63 -12.94
C ASN A 36 -7.74 -12.78 -13.74
N SER A 37 -7.93 -13.76 -13.09
CA SER A 37 -7.96 -14.94 -13.71
C SER A 37 -9.08 -15.09 -14.61
N SER A 38 -10.06 -14.36 -14.53
CA SER A 38 -11.15 -14.65 -15.37
C SER A 38 -10.94 -14.01 -16.72
N ARG A 39 -9.94 -13.21 -16.87
CA ARG A 39 -9.72 -12.58 -18.14
C ARG A 39 -8.28 -12.68 -18.48
N PRO A 40 -7.79 -13.80 -18.64
CA PRO A 40 -6.38 -13.99 -18.80
C PRO A 40 -5.82 -13.35 -20.04
N PHE A 41 -6.64 -13.07 -20.99
CA PHE A 41 -6.06 -12.53 -22.12
C PHE A 41 -6.14 -11.06 -22.19
N GLU A 42 -6.66 -10.39 -21.21
CA GLU A 42 -6.74 -9.07 -21.25
C GLU A 42 -5.61 -8.64 -20.65
N ASP A 43 -4.90 -7.84 -21.08
CA ASP A 43 -3.68 -7.58 -20.53
C ASP A 43 -3.82 -7.03 -19.39
N GLY A 44 -4.07 -7.30 -18.72
CA GLY A 44 -4.09 -6.81 -17.75
C GLY A 44 -3.24 -6.45 -16.99
N LEU A 45 -3.58 -5.96 -15.89
CA LEU A 45 -2.72 -5.59 -15.11
C LEU A 45 -2.55 -6.63 -14.17
N ASP A 46 -1.60 -7.22 -13.99
CA ASP A 46 -1.34 -8.19 -12.98
C ASP A 46 -0.34 -7.54 -12.08
N ILE A 47 -0.69 -6.54 -11.39
CA ILE A 47 0.18 -5.84 -10.48
C ILE A 47 -0.01 -6.41 -9.10
N PRO A 48 1.03 -6.94 -8.47
CA PRO A 48 0.89 -7.49 -7.11
C PRO A 48 0.52 -6.39 -6.13
N VAL A 49 -0.47 -6.68 -5.31
CA VAL A 49 -0.94 -5.73 -4.33
C VAL A 49 -0.86 -6.42 -2.98
N PHE A 50 -0.14 -5.82 -2.05
CA PHE A 50 0.02 -6.36 -0.72
C PHE A 50 -0.54 -5.39 0.29
N PHE A 51 -0.74 -5.82 1.50
CA PHE A 51 -1.16 -4.88 2.53
C PHE A 51 -0.24 -4.98 3.73
N ARG A 52 -0.21 -3.94 4.53
CA ARG A 52 0.54 -3.93 5.77
C ARG A 52 -0.31 -3.25 6.82
N THR A 53 -0.34 -3.83 7.99
CA THR A 53 -1.08 -3.24 9.07
C THR A 53 -0.31 -3.54 10.35
N ASP A 54 -0.64 -2.86 11.46
CA ASP A 54 0.14 -2.92 12.66
C ASP A 54 -0.33 -4.02 13.60
N MET A 55 -0.42 -5.22 13.14
CA MET A 55 -0.80 -6.31 13.98
C MET A 55 0.26 -6.62 14.97
N ALA A 56 -0.12 -6.93 16.14
CA ALA A 56 0.81 -7.25 17.23
C ALA A 56 1.81 -6.12 17.43
N ASN A 57 1.39 -4.92 17.18
CA ASN A 57 2.23 -3.76 17.40
C ASN A 57 3.48 -3.76 16.56
N GLN A 58 3.41 -4.39 15.42
CA GLN A 58 4.52 -4.37 14.51
C GLN A 58 4.00 -4.25 13.10
N ILE A 59 4.76 -3.62 12.23
CA ILE A 59 4.40 -3.50 10.84
C ILE A 59 5.54 -4.12 10.04
N THR A 60 5.22 -5.08 9.21
CA THR A 60 6.22 -5.74 8.39
C THR A 60 6.77 -4.74 7.36
N PRO A 61 8.05 -4.72 7.14
CA PRO A 61 8.60 -3.76 6.17
C PRO A 61 8.15 -4.04 4.74
N ILE A 62 8.16 -3.02 3.94
CA ILE A 62 7.86 -3.17 2.54
C ILE A 62 9.13 -3.60 1.84
N ASP A 63 9.01 -4.54 0.93
CA ASP A 63 10.18 -5.03 0.22
C ASP A 63 10.34 -4.18 -1.04
N ILE A 64 11.19 -3.20 -0.98
CA ILE A 64 11.37 -2.30 -2.11
C ILE A 64 12.20 -2.94 -3.22
N ASN A 65 12.70 -4.15 -3.01
CA ASN A 65 13.47 -4.82 -4.04
C ASN A 65 12.66 -5.87 -4.78
N PHE A 66 11.43 -6.06 -4.42
CA PHE A 66 10.61 -7.06 -5.04
C PHE A 66 10.25 -6.68 -6.48
N SER A 67 10.13 -5.42 -6.76
CA SER A 67 9.75 -4.97 -8.08
C SER A 67 10.62 -3.79 -8.48
N ASN A 68 10.53 -3.39 -9.74
CA ASN A 68 11.31 -2.26 -10.19
C ASN A 68 10.80 -0.96 -9.60
N LYS A 69 9.51 -0.85 -9.41
CA LYS A 69 8.95 0.33 -8.77
C LYS A 69 7.99 -0.10 -7.70
N THR A 70 7.95 0.64 -6.62
CA THR A 70 7.10 0.33 -5.49
C THR A 70 6.26 1.55 -5.15
N ILE A 71 4.98 1.33 -4.95
CA ILE A 71 4.07 2.39 -4.56
C ILE A 71 3.48 2.02 -3.23
N ALA A 72 3.44 2.96 -2.31
CA ALA A 72 2.82 2.74 -1.01
C ALA A 72 1.60 3.67 -0.92
N ILE A 73 0.44 3.11 -0.67
CA ILE A 73 -0.77 3.89 -0.51
C ILE A 73 -1.11 3.87 0.97
N LEU A 74 -1.09 5.02 1.61
CA LEU A 74 -1.39 5.09 3.01
C LEU A 74 -2.83 5.49 3.18
N LEU A 75 -3.62 4.66 3.81
CA LEU A 75 -5.02 4.99 4.10
C LEU A 75 -5.03 5.61 5.48
N VAL A 76 -4.95 6.91 5.53
CA VAL A 76 -4.75 7.63 6.78
C VAL A 76 -6.08 7.88 7.46
N ASP A 77 -6.19 7.51 8.71
CA ASP A 77 -7.36 7.83 9.50
C ASP A 77 -6.87 8.25 10.88
N ASP A 78 -7.78 8.52 11.77
CA ASP A 78 -7.40 8.99 13.09
C ASP A 78 -6.62 7.94 13.86
N ASN A 79 -6.91 6.67 13.63
CA ASN A 79 -6.18 5.63 14.33
C ASN A 79 -4.70 5.64 13.94
N MET A 80 -4.43 5.81 12.67
CA MET A 80 -3.06 5.85 12.21
C MET A 80 -2.35 7.09 12.75
N TYR A 81 -3.07 8.21 12.81
CA TYR A 81 -2.48 9.40 13.31
C TYR A 81 -2.10 9.28 14.75
N CYS A 82 -2.84 8.60 15.55
CA CYS A 82 -2.59 8.52 16.98
C CYS A 82 -1.67 7.38 17.37
N ASN A 83 -1.17 6.64 16.42
CA ASN A 83 -0.37 5.49 16.76
C ASN A 83 1.10 5.75 16.47
N THR A 84 1.92 5.72 17.48
CA THR A 84 3.33 6.06 17.32
C THR A 84 4.06 5.05 16.47
N ILE A 85 3.57 3.81 16.38
CA ILE A 85 4.19 2.81 15.53
C ILE A 85 4.09 3.26 14.09
N TRP A 86 2.93 3.80 13.69
CA TRP A 86 2.78 4.30 12.35
C TRP A 86 3.65 5.54 12.12
N ASP A 87 3.79 6.37 13.14
CA ASP A 87 4.58 7.56 13.00
C ASP A 87 6.01 7.21 12.62
N GLU A 88 6.58 6.23 13.27
CA GLU A 88 7.94 5.86 12.95
C GLU A 88 8.04 5.14 11.63
N TYR A 89 7.07 4.32 11.32
CA TYR A 89 7.10 3.58 10.08
C TYR A 89 6.99 4.55 8.89
N ILE A 90 6.14 5.55 9.01
CA ILE A 90 5.98 6.51 7.94
C ILE A 90 7.24 7.35 7.76
N LYS A 91 7.93 7.65 8.85
CA LYS A 91 9.18 8.39 8.72
C LYS A 91 10.19 7.59 7.93
N GLU A 92 10.23 6.28 8.11
CA GLU A 92 11.15 5.48 7.35
C GLU A 92 10.72 5.42 5.89
N LEU A 93 9.42 5.37 5.63
CA LEU A 93 8.96 5.38 4.25
C LEU A 93 9.33 6.68 3.55
N LEU A 94 9.26 7.78 4.26
CA LEU A 94 9.60 9.06 3.66
C LEU A 94 11.08 9.13 3.29
N VAL A 95 11.94 8.51 4.09
CA VAL A 95 13.34 8.44 3.75
C VAL A 95 13.52 7.62 2.48
N LYS A 96 12.80 6.52 2.34
CA LYS A 96 12.91 5.70 1.17
C LYS A 96 12.39 6.44 -0.06
N GLN A 97 11.35 7.25 0.11
CA GLN A 97 10.83 8.02 -0.99
C GLN A 97 11.85 9.07 -1.43
N ASP A 98 12.52 9.70 -0.48
CA ASP A 98 13.52 10.67 -0.81
C ASP A 98 14.66 10.04 -1.57
N ASN A 99 14.95 8.79 -1.33
CA ASN A 99 16.01 8.10 -2.03
C ASN A 99 15.54 7.52 -3.35
N GLY A 100 14.30 7.73 -3.71
CA GLY A 100 13.77 7.22 -4.96
C GLY A 100 13.35 5.77 -4.92
N ALA A 101 13.35 5.15 -3.76
CA ALA A 101 13.05 3.73 -3.68
C ALA A 101 11.57 3.43 -3.79
N LEU A 102 10.73 4.36 -3.41
CA LEU A 102 9.30 4.13 -3.53
C LEU A 102 8.57 5.46 -3.64
N LYS A 103 7.29 5.40 -3.96
CA LYS A 103 6.47 6.59 -4.04
C LYS A 103 5.31 6.41 -3.10
N ILE A 104 4.97 7.45 -2.36
CA ILE A 104 3.91 7.37 -1.37
C ILE A 104 2.72 8.20 -1.79
N PHE A 105 1.53 7.63 -1.70
CA PHE A 105 0.31 8.37 -1.91
C PHE A 105 -0.51 8.25 -0.63
N ALA A 106 -0.90 9.35 -0.06
CA ALA A 106 -1.69 9.33 1.16
C ALA A 106 -3.14 9.65 0.84
N VAL A 107 -4.03 8.81 1.31
CA VAL A 107 -5.45 9.00 1.10
C VAL A 107 -6.06 9.16 2.46
N LYS A 108 -6.70 10.27 2.73
CA LYS A 108 -7.27 10.48 4.03
C LYS A 108 -8.66 9.96 4.07
N LEU A 109 -8.94 9.07 4.99
CA LEU A 109 -10.24 8.52 5.15
C LEU A 109 -10.78 9.06 6.45
N SER A 110 -11.90 9.72 6.42
CA SER A 110 -12.43 10.19 7.66
C SER A 110 -13.83 9.69 7.75
N LYS A 111 -14.40 9.80 8.93
CA LYS A 111 -15.70 9.31 9.07
C LYS A 111 -16.61 10.19 8.31
N TYR A 112 -16.23 11.38 7.98
CA TYR A 112 -17.07 12.20 7.21
C TYR A 112 -16.78 11.95 5.78
N ALA A 113 -16.23 11.02 5.56
CA ALA A 113 -16.08 10.58 4.32
C ALA A 113 -15.38 11.17 3.43
N PHE A 114 -15.40 11.25 2.59
CA PHE A 114 -14.79 11.45 1.57
C PHE A 114 -14.79 12.76 1.27
N ASP A 115 -14.53 13.47 2.06
CA ASP A 115 -14.36 14.59 1.89
C ASP A 115 -13.31 14.83 1.08
N ILE A 116 -13.28 14.75 0.06
CA ILE A 116 -12.27 14.83 -0.71
C ILE A 116 -12.16 16.03 -1.14
N ASN A 117 -12.09 16.87 -0.85
CA ASN A 117 -11.95 17.91 -1.27
C ASN A 117 -10.90 18.30 -1.74
N PRO A 118 -10.82 18.48 -2.55
CA PRO A 118 -9.74 18.94 -3.19
C PRO A 118 -9.43 20.19 -2.83
#